data_b1d109b53e376907034a34f630deac29
#
_entry.id   b1d109b53e376907034a34f630deac29
#
_cell.length_a   1.000
_cell.length_b   1.000
_cell.length_c   1.000
_cell.angle_alpha   90.00
_cell.angle_beta   90.00
_cell.angle_gamma   90.00
#
_symmetry.space_group_name_H-M   'P 1'
#
loop_
_entity.id
_entity.type
_entity.pdbx_description
1 polymer ?
#
loop_
_entity_poly.entity_id
_entity_poly.type
_entity_poly.pdbx_seq_one_letter_code
_entity_poly.pdbx_strand_id
1 'polypeptide(L)'
;MRRSRSVLGAWLGIALICAHVASAQNPEVPRLTFAQLVDSIRANSALTQEIKSYGGKEIEILGFIIPAGPPDLSFFLLSRVSATGNYCCELPSGQDETVYVYAAKGATISYDPLRIYKIRGVFEAGLHVDTVYGVSLFRVRNARMEEAVGAKIFKVGGPSR
;
A
#
# COMPACT_ATOMS: atom_id res chain seq x y z
N MET A 1 10.88 -88.40 -12.24
CA MET A 1 10.70 -87.32 -13.23
C MET A 1 9.57 -86.46 -12.82
N ARG A 2 9.79 -85.27 -12.21
CA ARG A 2 8.75 -84.28 -11.90
C ARG A 2 9.37 -82.89 -11.99
N ARG A 3 8.96 -82.12 -12.99
CA ARG A 3 9.42 -80.78 -13.29
C ARG A 3 8.73 -79.79 -12.34
N SER A 4 9.55 -79.09 -11.55
CA SER A 4 9.08 -77.97 -10.78
C SER A 4 9.06 -76.70 -11.66
N ARG A 5 7.91 -76.05 -11.77
CA ARG A 5 7.72 -74.73 -12.44
C ARG A 5 7.75 -73.63 -11.37
N SER A 6 8.81 -72.88 -11.38
CA SER A 6 8.94 -71.65 -10.59
C SER A 6 8.12 -70.53 -11.23
N VAL A 7 7.18 -69.99 -10.49
CA VAL A 7 6.39 -68.82 -10.89
C VAL A 7 7.07 -67.58 -10.27
N LEU A 8 7.75 -66.79 -11.09
CA LEU A 8 8.24 -65.47 -10.71
C LEU A 8 7.02 -64.51 -10.66
N GLY A 9 6.68 -64.11 -9.46
CA GLY A 9 5.74 -63.01 -9.26
C GLY A 9 6.41 -61.63 -9.42
N ALA A 10 6.06 -60.95 -10.47
CA ALA A 10 6.47 -59.55 -10.67
C ALA A 10 5.64 -58.63 -9.80
N TRP A 11 6.28 -57.99 -8.81
CA TRP A 11 5.66 -56.93 -8.01
C TRP A 11 5.85 -55.59 -8.74
N LEU A 12 4.79 -55.08 -9.34
CA LEU A 12 4.73 -53.72 -9.85
C LEU A 12 4.51 -52.74 -8.64
N GLY A 13 5.58 -52.12 -8.21
CA GLY A 13 5.55 -51.03 -7.25
C GLY A 13 5.02 -49.75 -7.94
N ILE A 14 3.76 -49.36 -7.64
CA ILE A 14 3.18 -48.05 -8.03
C ILE A 14 3.77 -47.04 -7.07
N ALA A 15 4.78 -46.28 -7.52
CA ALA A 15 5.26 -45.09 -6.80
C ALA A 15 4.24 -43.94 -6.96
N LEU A 16 3.49 -43.67 -5.91
CA LEU A 16 2.57 -42.54 -5.83
C LEU A 16 3.41 -41.27 -5.64
N ILE A 17 3.68 -40.55 -6.72
CA ILE A 17 4.33 -39.23 -6.68
C ILE A 17 3.29 -38.23 -6.18
N CYS A 18 3.28 -37.96 -4.88
CA CYS A 18 2.54 -36.82 -4.31
C CYS A 18 3.23 -35.52 -4.78
N ALA A 19 2.75 -34.95 -5.88
CA ALA A 19 3.08 -33.58 -6.27
C ALA A 19 2.53 -32.63 -5.20
N HIS A 20 3.40 -32.16 -4.31
CA HIS A 20 3.09 -31.04 -3.43
C HIS A 20 2.95 -29.81 -4.30
N VAL A 21 1.72 -29.42 -4.58
CA VAL A 21 1.43 -28.09 -5.13
C VAL A 21 1.74 -27.10 -4.02
N ALA A 22 2.95 -26.55 -4.02
CA ALA A 22 3.30 -25.41 -3.20
C ALA A 22 2.39 -24.27 -3.65
N SER A 23 1.33 -24.01 -2.89
CA SER A 23 0.51 -22.82 -3.05
C SER A 23 1.44 -21.63 -2.81
N ALA A 24 1.82 -20.95 -3.88
CA ALA A 24 2.56 -19.70 -3.79
C ALA A 24 1.64 -18.69 -3.09
N GLN A 25 1.78 -18.57 -1.78
CA GLN A 25 1.16 -17.49 -1.02
C GLN A 25 1.79 -16.21 -1.56
N ASN A 26 1.01 -15.46 -2.34
CA ASN A 26 1.38 -14.13 -2.77
C ASN A 26 1.65 -13.34 -1.47
N PRO A 27 2.86 -12.81 -1.22
CA PRO A 27 3.16 -12.12 0.02
C PRO A 27 2.13 -11.00 0.19
N GLU A 28 1.37 -11.06 1.28
CA GLU A 28 0.38 -10.05 1.60
C GLU A 28 1.12 -8.71 1.76
N VAL A 29 0.78 -7.75 0.91
CA VAL A 29 1.41 -6.42 0.95
C VAL A 29 0.97 -5.74 2.24
N PRO A 30 1.91 -5.32 3.09
CA PRO A 30 1.57 -4.72 4.37
C PRO A 30 0.80 -3.42 4.17
N ARG A 31 -0.26 -3.25 4.95
CA ARG A 31 -1.04 -2.02 4.97
C ARG A 31 -0.47 -1.04 5.99
N LEU A 32 -0.13 0.15 5.52
CA LEU A 32 0.28 1.28 6.33
C LEU A 32 -0.92 2.23 6.52
N THR A 33 -1.04 2.82 7.71
CA THR A 33 -2.13 3.75 8.04
C THR A 33 -1.60 5.13 8.39
N PHE A 34 -2.41 6.17 8.17
CA PHE A 34 -2.07 7.53 8.60
C PHE A 34 -1.88 7.64 10.12
N ALA A 35 -2.60 6.84 10.91
CA ALA A 35 -2.39 6.81 12.36
C ALA A 35 -0.96 6.39 12.71
N GLN A 36 -0.42 5.35 12.08
CA GLN A 36 0.97 4.93 12.28
C GLN A 36 1.97 6.00 11.83
N LEU A 37 1.69 6.75 10.76
CA LEU A 37 2.54 7.85 10.32
C LEU A 37 2.58 8.98 11.34
N VAL A 38 1.41 9.42 11.82
CA VAL A 38 1.27 10.47 12.84
C VAL A 38 1.96 10.06 14.14
N ASP A 39 1.71 8.85 14.63
CA ASP A 39 2.30 8.34 15.86
C ASP A 39 3.84 8.22 15.76
N SER A 40 4.36 7.95 14.55
CA SER A 40 5.79 7.83 14.31
C SER A 40 6.57 9.12 14.54
N ILE A 41 5.91 10.28 14.37
CA ILE A 41 6.55 11.59 14.52
C ILE A 41 6.42 12.11 15.96
N ARG A 42 5.32 11.80 16.64
CA ARG A 42 5.06 12.25 18.01
C ARG A 42 6.07 11.72 19.04
N ALA A 43 6.68 10.58 18.76
CA ALA A 43 7.66 9.95 19.62
C ALA A 43 9.08 10.54 19.46
N ASN A 44 9.30 11.84 19.73
CA ASN A 44 10.61 12.54 19.77
C ASN A 44 11.14 13.15 18.47
N SER A 45 10.31 13.57 17.54
CA SER A 45 10.73 14.15 16.25
C SER A 45 11.60 13.21 15.38
N ALA A 46 11.76 11.95 15.78
CA ALA A 46 12.46 10.92 15.04
C ALA A 46 11.49 9.82 14.66
N LEU A 47 11.57 9.36 13.40
CA LEU A 47 10.77 8.25 12.92
C LEU A 47 11.00 7.00 13.76
N THR A 48 9.90 6.33 14.16
CA THR A 48 9.96 5.06 14.90
C THR A 48 10.62 3.96 14.08
N GLN A 49 11.15 2.95 14.74
CA GLN A 49 11.73 1.78 14.05
C GLN A 49 10.68 1.02 13.24
N GLU A 50 9.42 1.01 13.70
CA GLU A 50 8.32 0.43 12.94
C GLU A 50 8.20 1.07 11.57
N ILE A 51 8.06 2.40 11.48
CA ILE A 51 7.95 3.12 10.21
C ILE A 51 9.19 2.95 9.35
N LYS A 52 10.39 3.00 9.94
CA LYS A 52 11.64 2.75 9.23
C LYS A 52 11.70 1.35 8.61
N SER A 53 11.07 0.37 9.25
CA SER A 53 11.05 -1.01 8.76
C SER A 53 10.25 -1.19 7.46
N TYR A 54 9.35 -0.27 7.13
CA TYR A 54 8.62 -0.25 5.85
C TYR A 54 9.45 0.38 4.73
N GLY A 55 10.52 1.10 5.04
CA GLY A 55 11.37 1.76 4.05
C GLY A 55 11.90 0.79 3.00
N GLY A 56 11.73 1.14 1.71
CA GLY A 56 12.09 0.32 0.57
C GLY A 56 11.18 -0.86 0.27
N LYS A 57 10.13 -1.08 1.08
CA LYS A 57 9.16 -2.16 0.85
C LYS A 57 7.93 -1.66 0.09
N GLU A 58 7.31 -2.56 -0.66
CA GLU A 58 5.98 -2.32 -1.21
C GLU A 58 4.96 -2.32 -0.08
N ILE A 59 4.13 -1.27 -0.03
CA ILE A 59 3.05 -1.10 0.96
C ILE A 59 1.73 -0.76 0.26
N GLU A 60 0.65 -0.88 1.03
CA GLU A 60 -0.67 -0.37 0.68
C GLU A 60 -1.09 0.70 1.68
N ILE A 61 -1.59 1.84 1.21
CA ILE A 61 -2.13 2.90 2.05
C ILE A 61 -3.43 3.43 1.45
N LEU A 62 -4.41 3.74 2.30
CA LEU A 62 -5.70 4.29 1.89
C LEU A 62 -5.77 5.78 2.22
N GLY A 63 -6.30 6.57 1.28
CA GLY A 63 -6.48 8.01 1.50
C GLY A 63 -7.21 8.70 0.37
N PHE A 64 -7.37 10.00 0.52
CA PHE A 64 -7.91 10.89 -0.49
C PHE A 64 -6.79 11.48 -1.33
N ILE A 65 -6.99 11.53 -2.64
CA ILE A 65 -6.06 12.21 -3.54
C ILE A 65 -6.29 13.72 -3.46
N ILE A 66 -5.20 14.45 -3.27
CA ILE A 66 -5.15 15.90 -3.41
C ILE A 66 -4.27 16.21 -4.61
N PRO A 67 -4.82 16.70 -5.74
CA PRO A 67 -4.04 17.07 -6.90
C PRO A 67 -3.10 18.23 -6.54
N ALA A 68 -1.81 18.00 -6.57
CA ALA A 68 -0.78 18.99 -6.23
C ALA A 68 0.32 19.08 -7.29
N GLY A 69 0.13 18.42 -8.41
CA GLY A 69 1.07 18.32 -9.51
C GLY A 69 0.40 18.36 -10.88
N PRO A 70 0.98 17.66 -11.87
CA PRO A 70 0.45 17.61 -13.23
C PRO A 70 -0.97 17.02 -13.30
N PRO A 71 -1.77 17.43 -14.29
CA PRO A 71 -3.16 16.97 -14.44
C PRO A 71 -3.31 15.45 -14.67
N ASP A 72 -2.26 14.77 -15.12
CA ASP A 72 -2.21 13.33 -15.33
C ASP A 72 -2.03 12.52 -14.03
N LEU A 73 -1.98 13.22 -12.87
CA LEU A 73 -1.72 12.63 -11.57
C LEU A 73 -0.43 11.80 -11.50
N SER A 74 0.57 12.14 -12.31
CA SER A 74 1.91 11.54 -12.18
C SER A 74 2.57 11.87 -10.84
N PHE A 75 2.12 12.95 -10.21
CA PHE A 75 2.40 13.33 -8.82
C PHE A 75 1.14 13.89 -8.15
N PHE A 76 0.92 13.51 -6.89
CA PHE A 76 -0.15 14.04 -6.07
C PHE A 76 0.17 13.84 -4.57
N LEU A 77 -0.60 14.48 -3.72
CA LEU A 77 -0.57 14.23 -2.29
C LEU A 77 -1.68 13.25 -1.92
N LEU A 78 -1.39 12.33 -1.01
CA LEU A 78 -2.38 11.47 -0.40
C LEU A 78 -2.60 11.95 1.03
N SER A 79 -3.86 12.13 1.42
CA SER A 79 -4.26 12.64 2.72
C SER A 79 -5.28 11.73 3.40
N ARG A 80 -5.29 11.77 4.74
CA ARG A 80 -6.32 11.11 5.55
C ARG A 80 -7.71 11.72 5.38
N VAL A 81 -7.78 13.01 5.06
CA VAL A 81 -9.02 13.77 4.92
C VAL A 81 -9.21 14.27 3.49
N SER A 82 -10.46 14.33 3.03
CA SER A 82 -10.76 14.91 1.73
C SER A 82 -10.51 16.42 1.72
N ALA A 83 -9.95 16.91 0.62
CA ALA A 83 -9.82 18.35 0.40
C ALA A 83 -11.17 19.05 0.17
N THR A 84 -12.24 18.32 -0.13
CA THR A 84 -13.59 18.86 -0.38
C THR A 84 -14.30 19.17 0.93
N GLY A 85 -14.53 20.42 1.21
CA GLY A 85 -15.31 20.89 2.36
C GLY A 85 -14.52 21.71 3.38
N ASN A 86 -13.21 21.75 3.32
CA ASN A 86 -12.35 22.52 4.22
C ASN A 86 -11.49 23.58 3.51
N TYR A 87 -11.89 24.00 2.30
CA TYR A 87 -11.13 25.01 1.55
C TYR A 87 -11.04 26.38 2.25
N CYS A 88 -11.75 26.53 3.34
CA CYS A 88 -11.76 27.82 4.02
C CYS A 88 -10.59 28.05 4.98
N CYS A 89 -9.99 26.99 5.57
CA CYS A 89 -9.08 27.22 6.69
C CYS A 89 -7.89 26.26 6.83
N GLU A 90 -7.93 25.01 6.37
CA GLU A 90 -6.82 24.09 6.60
C GLU A 90 -6.69 23.06 5.47
N LEU A 91 -5.67 23.21 4.63
CA LEU A 91 -5.03 22.04 4.04
C LEU A 91 -4.61 21.12 5.20
N PRO A 92 -4.58 19.78 5.03
CA PRO A 92 -3.98 18.91 6.03
C PRO A 92 -2.60 19.46 6.34
N SER A 93 -2.48 20.10 7.51
CA SER A 93 -1.44 21.09 7.75
C SER A 93 -0.15 20.49 8.27
N GLY A 94 -0.07 19.15 8.34
CA GLY A 94 1.10 18.45 8.82
C GLY A 94 1.77 17.58 7.75
N GLN A 95 3.10 17.59 7.71
CA GLN A 95 3.88 16.63 6.91
C GLN A 95 3.61 15.19 7.34
N ASP A 96 3.06 15.00 8.53
CA ASP A 96 2.64 13.75 9.15
C ASP A 96 1.27 13.24 8.64
N GLU A 97 0.43 14.14 8.13
CA GLU A 97 -0.88 13.80 7.57
C GLU A 97 -0.89 13.72 6.04
N THR A 98 0.29 13.82 5.42
CA THR A 98 0.44 13.87 3.97
C THR A 98 1.53 12.93 3.49
N VAL A 99 1.21 12.15 2.47
CA VAL A 99 2.16 11.28 1.78
C VAL A 99 2.32 11.75 0.34
N TYR A 100 3.56 12.00 -0.09
CA TYR A 100 3.89 12.35 -1.46
C TYR A 100 3.85 11.09 -2.32
N VAL A 101 3.06 11.11 -3.40
CA VAL A 101 2.89 9.94 -4.26
C VAL A 101 3.39 10.24 -5.66
N TYR A 102 4.32 9.43 -6.11
CA TYR A 102 4.86 9.43 -7.47
C TYR A 102 4.30 8.20 -8.19
N ALA A 103 3.40 8.42 -9.13
CA ALA A 103 2.74 7.36 -9.86
C ALA A 103 3.72 6.55 -10.73
N ALA A 104 3.42 5.28 -10.92
CA ALA A 104 4.12 4.47 -11.91
C ALA A 104 3.87 5.01 -13.32
N LYS A 105 4.85 4.87 -14.21
CA LYS A 105 4.70 5.30 -15.60
C LYS A 105 3.49 4.64 -16.25
N GLY A 106 2.57 5.46 -16.76
CA GLY A 106 1.34 4.99 -17.39
C GLY A 106 0.23 4.58 -16.42
N ALA A 107 0.41 4.75 -15.11
CA ALA A 107 -0.66 4.59 -14.15
C ALA A 107 -1.67 5.73 -14.32
N THR A 108 -2.93 5.38 -14.50
CA THR A 108 -4.04 6.34 -14.64
C THR A 108 -5.17 5.93 -13.73
N ILE A 109 -5.93 6.93 -13.22
CA ILE A 109 -7.13 6.69 -12.46
C ILE A 109 -8.14 7.81 -12.73
N SER A 110 -9.44 7.46 -12.69
CA SER A 110 -10.50 8.48 -12.69
C SER A 110 -10.52 9.16 -11.34
N TYR A 111 -10.23 10.46 -11.30
CA TYR A 111 -10.17 11.24 -10.08
C TYR A 111 -11.55 11.71 -9.63
N ASP A 112 -11.87 11.45 -8.37
CA ASP A 112 -13.04 11.97 -7.67
C ASP A 112 -12.59 12.44 -6.28
N PRO A 113 -12.75 13.72 -5.90
CA PRO A 113 -12.26 14.27 -4.64
C PRO A 113 -12.95 13.67 -3.40
N LEU A 114 -14.06 12.98 -3.56
CA LEU A 114 -14.83 12.37 -2.47
C LEU A 114 -14.53 10.87 -2.29
N ARG A 115 -13.72 10.29 -3.16
CA ARG A 115 -13.39 8.86 -3.10
C ARG A 115 -12.12 8.60 -2.34
N ILE A 116 -12.12 7.48 -1.63
CA ILE A 116 -10.91 6.92 -1.03
C ILE A 116 -10.23 6.05 -2.08
N TYR A 117 -8.94 6.24 -2.20
CA TYR A 117 -8.09 5.46 -3.09
C TYR A 117 -7.15 4.57 -2.29
N LYS A 118 -6.89 3.41 -2.85
CA LYS A 118 -5.87 2.48 -2.41
C LYS A 118 -4.62 2.73 -3.25
N ILE A 119 -3.56 3.14 -2.60
CA ILE A 119 -2.26 3.40 -3.21
C ILE A 119 -1.32 2.28 -2.83
N ARG A 120 -0.73 1.64 -3.81
CA ARG A 120 0.25 0.58 -3.62
C ARG A 120 1.55 0.94 -4.33
N GLY A 121 2.68 0.89 -3.61
CA GLY A 121 3.98 1.24 -4.16
C GLY A 121 5.09 1.14 -3.12
N VAL A 122 6.30 1.53 -3.48
CA VAL A 122 7.48 1.47 -2.62
C VAL A 122 7.48 2.65 -1.66
N PHE A 123 7.45 2.36 -0.36
CA PHE A 123 7.43 3.37 0.70
C PHE A 123 8.83 3.87 1.03
N GLU A 124 8.94 5.18 1.24
CA GLU A 124 10.15 5.84 1.71
C GLU A 124 9.78 6.75 2.89
N ALA A 125 10.56 6.66 3.96
CA ALA A 125 10.41 7.50 5.15
C ALA A 125 11.73 8.25 5.43
N GLY A 126 11.59 9.51 5.78
CA GLY A 126 12.71 10.41 6.08
C GLY A 126 12.62 11.71 5.29
N LEU A 127 13.28 12.74 5.80
CA LEU A 127 13.30 14.05 5.18
C LEU A 127 13.87 13.94 3.75
N HIS A 128 13.14 14.50 2.80
CA HIS A 128 13.56 14.59 1.41
C HIS A 128 13.17 15.95 0.84
N VAL A 129 14.07 16.55 0.10
CA VAL A 129 13.84 17.81 -0.62
C VAL A 129 13.72 17.50 -2.10
N ASP A 130 12.52 17.64 -2.63
CA ASP A 130 12.26 17.59 -4.06
C ASP A 130 12.35 18.99 -4.63
N THR A 131 13.05 19.18 -5.73
CA THR A 131 13.26 20.52 -6.34
C THR A 131 12.00 21.11 -6.96
N VAL A 132 11.00 20.29 -7.24
CA VAL A 132 9.72 20.69 -7.87
C VAL A 132 8.60 20.74 -6.84
N TYR A 133 8.51 19.71 -5.99
CA TYR A 133 7.38 19.51 -5.10
C TYR A 133 7.65 19.86 -3.63
N GLY A 134 8.90 20.25 -3.31
CA GLY A 134 9.27 20.71 -1.98
C GLY A 134 9.65 19.60 -1.00
N VAL A 135 9.42 19.83 0.28
CA VAL A 135 9.90 18.97 1.37
C VAL A 135 8.85 17.95 1.75
N SER A 136 9.24 16.69 1.85
CA SER A 136 8.38 15.58 2.28
C SER A 136 9.06 14.71 3.33
N LEU A 137 8.25 14.12 4.20
CA LEU A 137 8.69 13.15 5.19
C LEU A 137 8.37 11.72 4.76
N PHE A 138 7.21 11.52 4.15
CA PHE A 138 6.73 10.24 3.66
C PHE A 138 6.45 10.29 2.17
N ARG A 139 6.87 9.26 1.45
CA ARG A 139 6.69 9.13 0.00
C ARG A 139 6.32 7.71 -0.37
N VAL A 140 5.55 7.58 -1.45
CA VAL A 140 5.33 6.31 -2.14
C VAL A 140 5.75 6.48 -3.58
N ARG A 141 6.69 5.67 -4.04
CA ARG A 141 7.20 5.69 -5.41
C ARG A 141 6.68 4.52 -6.21
N ASN A 142 6.67 4.68 -7.52
CA ASN A 142 6.17 3.68 -8.49
C ASN A 142 4.75 3.22 -8.13
N ALA A 143 3.92 4.19 -7.75
CA ALA A 143 2.60 3.95 -7.17
C ALA A 143 1.58 3.52 -8.23
N ARG A 144 0.79 2.50 -7.87
CA ARG A 144 -0.43 2.12 -8.58
C ARG A 144 -1.63 2.55 -7.73
N MET A 145 -2.70 2.95 -8.40
CA MET A 145 -3.87 3.52 -7.78
C MET A 145 -5.10 2.68 -8.12
N GLU A 146 -5.93 2.40 -7.13
CA GLU A 146 -7.22 1.72 -7.29
C GLU A 146 -8.26 2.43 -6.43
N GLU A 147 -9.53 2.45 -6.87
CA GLU A 147 -10.60 2.87 -5.98
C GLU A 147 -10.77 1.87 -4.83
N ALA A 148 -10.84 2.36 -3.60
CA ALA A 148 -11.10 1.52 -2.45
C ALA A 148 -12.59 1.22 -2.35
N VAL A 149 -13.04 0.14 -2.97
CA VAL A 149 -14.45 -0.31 -2.92
C VAL A 149 -14.83 -0.63 -1.47
N GLY A 150 -15.91 0.00 -0.98
CA GLY A 150 -16.46 -0.27 0.35
C GLY A 150 -15.77 0.44 1.52
N ALA A 151 -14.81 1.31 1.28
CA ALA A 151 -14.27 2.17 2.32
C ALA A 151 -15.36 3.16 2.76
N LYS A 152 -15.87 2.98 3.98
CA LYS A 152 -16.86 3.89 4.56
C LYS A 152 -16.18 5.24 4.80
N ILE A 153 -16.73 6.30 4.23
CA ILE A 153 -16.38 7.66 4.60
C ILE A 153 -16.76 7.81 6.07
N PHE A 154 -15.79 7.92 6.96
CA PHE A 154 -16.06 8.35 8.32
C PHE A 154 -16.54 9.80 8.24
N LYS A 155 -17.85 10.00 8.34
CA LYS A 155 -18.36 11.33 8.63
C LYS A 155 -17.79 11.71 9.99
N VAL A 156 -16.86 12.66 10.00
CA VAL A 156 -16.48 13.34 11.24
C VAL A 156 -17.76 13.96 11.76
N GLY A 157 -18.30 13.42 12.85
CA GLY A 157 -19.47 13.98 13.50
C GLY A 157 -19.14 15.39 13.92
N GLY A 158 -19.79 16.37 13.30
CA GLY A 158 -19.79 17.73 13.80
C GLY A 158 -20.37 17.74 15.23
N PRO A 159 -19.96 18.67 16.09
CA PRO A 159 -20.50 18.78 17.44
C PRO A 159 -22.02 18.92 17.36
N SER A 160 -22.73 17.99 18.00
CA SER A 160 -24.16 18.12 18.23
C SER A 160 -24.38 19.36 19.09
N ARG A 161 -25.11 20.31 18.58
CA ARG A 161 -25.64 21.44 19.34
C ARG A 161 -26.75 20.96 20.27
#